data_2451343b0e603cb2b48f4f87fce57def
#
_entry.id   2451343b0e603cb2b48f4f87fce57def
#
_cell.length_a   1.000
_cell.length_b   1.000
_cell.length_c   1.000
_cell.angle_alpha   90.00
_cell.angle_beta   90.00
_cell.angle_gamma   90.00
#
_symmetry.space_group_name_H-M   'P 1'
#
loop_
_entity.id
_entity.type
_entity.pdbx_description
1 polymer ?
#
loop_
_entity_poly.entity_id
_entity_poly.type
_entity_poly.pdbx_seq_one_letter_code
_entity_poly.pdbx_strand_id
1 'polypeptide(L)'
;MDLILIVGPQAVGKMTVGQALEKKIDARLLFNHETIDLFARFLGYTRDTFRLSEVVRYDLFKAFTEHPESNDTHGIIFTVVAGFDVDTDWDILRNWSSLFLDAGGNVYFIELEADLDVRLKRNKSELRLSMKPSKRDVDFSEAELLQSMEKHRLNSFDGEVEAKLPEVSYLKLNTTELSAEATAGKINDWLLERGYKKTTRPE
;
A
#
# COMPACT_ATOMS: atom_id res chain seq x y z
N MET A 1 6.51 -11.57 -12.19
CA MET A 1 6.24 -10.18 -11.74
C MET A 1 5.04 -10.18 -10.81
N ASP A 2 5.10 -9.38 -9.75
CA ASP A 2 4.07 -9.45 -8.72
C ASP A 2 3.72 -8.06 -8.20
N LEU A 3 2.47 -7.88 -7.77
CA LEU A 3 1.99 -6.70 -7.05
C LEU A 3 1.72 -7.06 -5.60
N ILE A 4 2.35 -6.34 -4.68
CA ILE A 4 2.12 -6.46 -3.25
C ILE A 4 1.39 -5.19 -2.78
N LEU A 5 0.08 -5.28 -2.61
CA LEU A 5 -0.74 -4.18 -2.09
C LEU A 5 -0.70 -4.20 -0.56
N ILE A 6 -0.23 -3.13 0.06
CA ILE A 6 -0.34 -2.93 1.50
C ILE A 6 -1.43 -1.89 1.75
N VAL A 7 -2.57 -2.36 2.21
CA VAL A 7 -3.80 -1.57 2.40
C VAL A 7 -4.08 -1.37 3.89
N GLY A 8 -4.80 -0.32 4.24
CA GLY A 8 -5.24 -0.07 5.61
C GLY A 8 -5.29 1.42 5.94
N PRO A 9 -5.76 1.78 7.14
CA PRO A 9 -6.02 3.15 7.52
C PRO A 9 -4.75 4.01 7.62
N GLN A 10 -4.95 5.32 7.78
CA GLN A 10 -3.85 6.25 8.01
C GLN A 10 -3.08 5.88 9.28
N ALA A 11 -1.76 6.09 9.24
CA ALA A 11 -0.82 5.86 10.34
C ALA A 11 -0.74 4.40 10.87
N VAL A 12 -1.30 3.40 10.15
CA VAL A 12 -1.19 1.99 10.53
C VAL A 12 0.23 1.41 10.35
N GLY A 13 1.09 2.08 9.57
CA GLY A 13 2.49 1.67 9.36
C GLY A 13 2.82 1.19 7.95
N LYS A 14 1.92 1.31 6.97
CA LYS A 14 2.11 0.79 5.60
C LYS A 14 3.47 1.11 4.97
N MET A 15 3.88 2.39 5.02
CA MET A 15 5.16 2.83 4.43
C MET A 15 6.36 2.17 5.12
N THR A 16 6.42 2.19 6.45
CA THR A 16 7.54 1.61 7.21
C THR A 16 7.61 0.09 7.08
N VAL A 17 6.45 -0.57 7.02
CA VAL A 17 6.36 -2.01 6.73
C VAL A 17 6.83 -2.28 5.29
N GLY A 18 6.40 -1.47 4.31
CA GLY A 18 6.85 -1.58 2.93
C GLY A 18 8.37 -1.42 2.79
N GLN A 19 8.97 -0.43 3.48
CA GLN A 19 10.43 -0.22 3.52
C GLN A 19 11.19 -1.40 4.16
N ALA A 20 10.62 -1.99 5.20
CA ALA A 20 11.21 -3.17 5.83
C ALA A 20 11.05 -4.44 4.96
N LEU A 21 9.95 -4.56 4.23
CA LEU A 21 9.67 -5.66 3.32
C LEU A 21 10.56 -5.60 2.07
N GLU A 22 10.75 -4.41 1.48
CA GLU A 22 11.63 -4.18 0.32
C GLU A 22 13.07 -4.70 0.54
N LYS A 23 13.55 -4.71 1.79
CA LYS A 23 14.86 -5.25 2.15
C LYS A 23 14.90 -6.78 2.19
N LYS A 24 13.75 -7.45 2.15
CA LYS A 24 13.63 -8.90 2.33
C LYS A 24 13.25 -9.63 1.05
N ILE A 25 12.64 -8.93 0.10
CA ILE A 25 12.13 -9.52 -1.15
C ILE A 25 12.61 -8.71 -2.36
N ASP A 26 12.55 -9.32 -3.54
CA ASP A 26 12.85 -8.63 -4.80
C ASP A 26 11.62 -7.86 -5.30
N ALA A 27 11.27 -6.79 -4.59
CA ALA A 27 10.25 -5.83 -4.98
C ALA A 27 10.66 -4.42 -4.55
N ARG A 28 10.19 -3.39 -5.26
CA ARG A 28 10.43 -1.98 -4.92
C ARG A 28 9.20 -1.35 -4.33
N LEU A 29 9.41 -0.55 -3.28
CA LEU A 29 8.34 0.19 -2.66
C LEU A 29 8.01 1.46 -3.45
N LEU A 30 6.74 1.59 -3.82
CA LEU A 30 6.09 2.83 -4.21
C LEU A 30 5.03 3.17 -3.16
N PHE A 31 5.28 4.11 -2.28
CA PHE A 31 4.24 4.51 -1.35
C PHE A 31 3.39 5.66 -1.90
N ASN A 32 2.11 5.66 -1.58
CA ASN A 32 1.07 6.52 -2.17
C ASN A 32 1.46 8.00 -2.27
N HIS A 33 2.17 8.55 -1.28
CA HIS A 33 2.56 9.96 -1.26
C HIS A 33 3.69 10.32 -2.23
N GLU A 34 4.47 9.37 -2.75
CA GLU A 34 5.52 9.69 -3.72
C GLU A 34 4.96 10.36 -4.96
N THR A 35 3.88 9.82 -5.51
CA THR A 35 3.22 10.43 -6.68
C THR A 35 2.37 11.63 -6.32
N ILE A 36 1.67 11.61 -5.17
CA ILE A 36 0.87 12.75 -4.71
C ILE A 36 1.78 13.96 -4.45
N ASP A 37 2.85 13.79 -3.67
CA ASP A 37 3.74 14.88 -3.28
C ASP A 37 4.56 15.40 -4.48
N LEU A 38 4.83 14.54 -5.49
CA LEU A 38 5.43 14.96 -6.76
C LEU A 38 4.58 16.06 -7.43
N PHE A 39 3.29 15.83 -7.61
CA PHE A 39 2.40 16.78 -8.27
C PHE A 39 1.96 17.92 -7.35
N ALA A 40 1.80 17.66 -6.05
CA ALA A 40 1.41 18.68 -5.07
C ALA A 40 2.44 19.83 -4.95
N ARG A 41 3.70 19.58 -5.27
CA ARG A 41 4.74 20.62 -5.32
C ARG A 41 4.42 21.74 -6.33
N PHE A 42 3.63 21.44 -7.35
CA PHE A 42 3.27 22.38 -8.43
C PHE A 42 1.80 22.83 -8.36
N LEU A 43 0.90 21.92 -7.93
CA LEU A 43 -0.54 22.10 -8.02
C LEU A 43 -1.23 22.23 -6.65
N GLY A 44 -0.48 22.09 -5.54
CA GLY A 44 -1.07 21.88 -4.22
C GLY A 44 -1.83 20.55 -4.15
N TYR A 45 -2.58 20.31 -3.06
CA TYR A 45 -3.40 19.09 -2.89
C TYR A 45 -4.77 19.27 -3.53
N THR A 46 -4.77 19.47 -4.85
CA THR A 46 -5.98 19.68 -5.67
C THR A 46 -6.49 18.37 -6.27
N ARG A 47 -7.70 18.42 -6.86
CA ARG A 47 -8.27 17.30 -7.61
C ARG A 47 -7.34 16.82 -8.73
N ASP A 48 -6.65 17.74 -9.42
CA ASP A 48 -5.73 17.37 -10.50
C ASP A 48 -4.49 16.65 -10.00
N THR A 49 -3.98 16.98 -8.81
CA THR A 49 -2.90 16.25 -8.16
C THR A 49 -3.25 14.78 -7.95
N PHE A 50 -4.43 14.51 -7.41
CA PHE A 50 -4.88 13.13 -7.18
C PHE A 50 -5.14 12.39 -8.49
N ARG A 51 -5.78 13.04 -9.47
CA ARG A 51 -6.01 12.47 -10.81
C ARG A 51 -4.71 12.11 -11.52
N LEU A 52 -3.74 13.02 -11.55
CA LEU A 52 -2.43 12.76 -12.18
C LEU A 52 -1.66 11.67 -11.47
N SER A 53 -1.71 11.63 -10.13
CA SER A 53 -1.10 10.56 -9.35
C SER A 53 -1.68 9.19 -9.72
N GLU A 54 -3.00 9.11 -9.91
CA GLU A 54 -3.68 7.88 -10.32
C GLU A 54 -3.26 7.43 -11.72
N VAL A 55 -3.25 8.35 -12.69
CA VAL A 55 -2.82 8.08 -14.06
C VAL A 55 -1.40 7.54 -14.10
N VAL A 56 -0.46 8.20 -13.40
CA VAL A 56 0.96 7.78 -13.40
C VAL A 56 1.15 6.42 -12.75
N ARG A 57 0.39 6.10 -11.69
CA ARG A 57 0.44 4.77 -11.06
C ARG A 57 -0.07 3.69 -11.99
N TYR A 58 -1.21 3.94 -12.62
CA TYR A 58 -1.79 3.01 -13.58
C TYR A 58 -0.83 2.75 -14.74
N ASP A 59 -0.26 3.81 -15.32
CA ASP A 59 0.67 3.70 -16.44
C ASP A 59 1.98 3.00 -16.03
N LEU A 60 2.49 3.25 -14.82
CA LEU A 60 3.64 2.51 -14.28
C LEU A 60 3.33 1.01 -14.12
N PHE A 61 2.19 0.65 -13.54
CA PHE A 61 1.80 -0.75 -13.35
C PHE A 61 1.62 -1.45 -14.69
N LYS A 62 0.96 -0.78 -15.64
CA LYS A 62 0.80 -1.28 -17.01
C LYS A 62 2.15 -1.52 -17.69
N ALA A 63 3.03 -0.52 -17.69
CA ALA A 63 4.37 -0.65 -18.29
C ALA A 63 5.19 -1.76 -17.62
N PHE A 64 5.06 -1.92 -16.30
CA PHE A 64 5.74 -2.97 -15.54
C PHE A 64 5.27 -4.37 -15.94
N THR A 65 4.01 -4.52 -16.35
CA THR A 65 3.45 -5.81 -16.76
C THR A 65 3.67 -6.13 -18.24
N GLU A 66 3.89 -5.12 -19.10
CA GLU A 66 4.08 -5.31 -20.54
C GLU A 66 5.44 -5.93 -20.91
N HIS A 67 6.51 -5.63 -20.14
CA HIS A 67 7.88 -6.08 -20.43
C HIS A 67 8.60 -6.57 -19.15
N PRO A 68 8.11 -7.63 -18.51
CA PRO A 68 8.60 -8.08 -17.22
C PRO A 68 10.07 -8.51 -17.20
N GLU A 69 10.61 -8.93 -18.37
CA GLU A 69 12.01 -9.35 -18.53
C GLU A 69 13.01 -8.19 -18.48
N SER A 70 12.55 -6.96 -18.70
CA SER A 70 13.39 -5.74 -18.68
C SER A 70 13.29 -4.97 -17.36
N ASN A 71 12.50 -5.41 -16.42
CA ASN A 71 12.33 -4.74 -15.13
C ASN A 71 13.53 -4.98 -14.19
N ASP A 72 13.94 -3.93 -13.48
CA ASP A 72 15.02 -4.00 -12.48
C ASP A 72 14.64 -4.76 -11.20
N THR A 73 13.37 -5.15 -11.04
CA THR A 73 12.83 -5.83 -9.86
C THR A 73 11.69 -6.76 -10.26
N HIS A 74 11.48 -7.83 -9.48
CA HIS A 74 10.41 -8.79 -9.73
C HIS A 74 9.02 -8.27 -9.39
N GLY A 75 8.90 -7.34 -8.42
CA GLY A 75 7.60 -6.88 -7.97
C GLY A 75 7.55 -5.40 -7.55
N ILE A 76 6.33 -4.91 -7.42
CA ILE A 76 6.02 -3.59 -6.86
C ILE A 76 5.30 -3.79 -5.52
N ILE A 77 5.81 -3.15 -4.46
CA ILE A 77 5.09 -2.97 -3.20
C ILE A 77 4.38 -1.62 -3.29
N PHE A 78 3.05 -1.61 -3.27
CA PHE A 78 2.30 -0.37 -3.30
C PHE A 78 1.46 -0.18 -2.04
N THR A 79 1.50 1.03 -1.45
CA THR A 79 0.74 1.32 -0.22
C THR A 79 -0.42 2.26 -0.50
N VAL A 80 -1.61 1.92 -0.04
CA VAL A 80 -2.82 2.71 -0.26
C VAL A 80 -3.74 2.71 0.97
N VAL A 81 -4.57 3.74 1.09
CA VAL A 81 -5.77 3.75 1.94
C VAL A 81 -6.95 3.50 1.03
N ALA A 82 -7.82 2.58 1.39
CA ALA A 82 -9.07 2.31 0.69
C ALA A 82 -10.25 2.33 1.67
N GLY A 83 -11.37 2.88 1.22
CA GLY A 83 -12.65 2.76 1.90
C GLY A 83 -13.34 1.46 1.44
N PHE A 84 -13.50 0.51 2.33
CA PHE A 84 -14.14 -0.77 2.01
C PHE A 84 -15.67 -0.65 1.87
N ASP A 85 -16.23 0.51 2.15
CA ASP A 85 -17.62 0.94 1.90
C ASP A 85 -17.75 1.81 0.64
N VAL A 86 -16.68 1.93 -0.18
CA VAL A 86 -16.61 2.79 -1.36
C VAL A 86 -16.38 1.95 -2.61
N ASP A 87 -17.39 1.83 -3.48
CA ASP A 87 -17.31 0.99 -4.69
C ASP A 87 -16.19 1.44 -5.65
N THR A 88 -15.94 2.75 -5.77
CA THR A 88 -14.85 3.26 -6.63
C THR A 88 -13.47 2.83 -6.15
N ASP A 89 -13.26 2.66 -4.85
CA ASP A 89 -11.99 2.17 -4.32
C ASP A 89 -11.81 0.67 -4.64
N TRP A 90 -12.89 -0.11 -4.57
CA TRP A 90 -12.88 -1.51 -5.04
C TRP A 90 -12.58 -1.61 -6.53
N ASP A 91 -13.14 -0.73 -7.35
CA ASP A 91 -12.89 -0.72 -8.81
C ASP A 91 -11.42 -0.41 -9.10
N ILE A 92 -10.83 0.55 -8.39
CA ILE A 92 -9.41 0.89 -8.52
C ILE A 92 -8.52 -0.31 -8.12
N LEU A 93 -8.80 -0.93 -6.96
CA LEU A 93 -8.05 -2.10 -6.49
C LEU A 93 -8.16 -3.28 -7.47
N ARG A 94 -9.36 -3.51 -8.04
CA ARG A 94 -9.59 -4.53 -9.07
C ARG A 94 -8.82 -4.23 -10.35
N ASN A 95 -8.87 -2.99 -10.83
CA ASN A 95 -8.18 -2.58 -12.06
C ASN A 95 -6.66 -2.75 -11.93
N TRP A 96 -6.06 -2.36 -10.80
CA TRP A 96 -4.63 -2.60 -10.57
C TRP A 96 -4.30 -4.09 -10.49
N SER A 97 -5.13 -4.87 -9.80
CA SER A 97 -4.93 -6.32 -9.68
C SER A 97 -5.01 -7.01 -11.03
N SER A 98 -5.99 -6.66 -11.85
CA SER A 98 -6.19 -7.24 -13.18
C SER A 98 -4.98 -7.03 -14.09
N LEU A 99 -4.29 -5.87 -14.06
CA LEU A 99 -3.08 -5.65 -14.84
C LEU A 99 -2.03 -6.75 -14.63
N PHE A 100 -1.81 -7.15 -13.37
CA PHE A 100 -0.81 -8.18 -13.04
C PHE A 100 -1.32 -9.59 -13.29
N LEU A 101 -2.57 -9.88 -12.92
CA LEU A 101 -3.17 -11.20 -13.09
C LEU A 101 -3.32 -11.56 -14.58
N ASP A 102 -3.81 -10.63 -15.42
CA ASP A 102 -3.98 -10.83 -16.87
C ASP A 102 -2.64 -11.04 -17.59
N ALA A 103 -1.57 -10.47 -17.06
CA ALA A 103 -0.21 -10.67 -17.54
C ALA A 103 0.47 -11.93 -16.97
N GLY A 104 -0.25 -12.78 -16.21
CA GLY A 104 0.26 -14.02 -15.63
C GLY A 104 1.12 -13.85 -14.38
N GLY A 105 1.06 -12.68 -13.74
CA GLY A 105 1.70 -12.39 -12.45
C GLY A 105 0.79 -12.74 -11.27
N ASN A 106 1.24 -12.40 -10.05
CA ASN A 106 0.46 -12.61 -8.83
C ASN A 106 0.15 -11.27 -8.15
N VAL A 107 -0.95 -11.27 -7.40
CA VAL A 107 -1.32 -10.14 -6.54
C VAL A 107 -1.47 -10.63 -5.10
N TYR A 108 -0.74 -9.98 -4.21
CA TYR A 108 -0.76 -10.23 -2.78
C TYR A 108 -1.37 -9.01 -2.08
N PHE A 109 -2.54 -9.19 -1.50
CA PHE A 109 -3.27 -8.13 -0.82
C PHE A 109 -3.05 -8.27 0.69
N ILE A 110 -2.29 -7.35 1.28
CA ILE A 110 -1.95 -7.34 2.70
C ILE A 110 -2.72 -6.19 3.34
N GLU A 111 -3.68 -6.53 4.19
CA GLU A 111 -4.42 -5.55 4.97
C GLU A 111 -3.80 -5.39 6.34
N LEU A 112 -3.48 -4.16 6.71
CA LEU A 112 -2.98 -3.83 8.04
C LEU A 112 -4.07 -3.14 8.86
N GLU A 113 -4.21 -3.56 10.11
CA GLU A 113 -5.02 -2.89 11.12
C GLU A 113 -4.18 -2.58 12.35
N ALA A 114 -4.59 -1.61 13.14
CA ALA A 114 -4.04 -1.29 14.46
C ALA A 114 -5.03 -0.43 15.24
N ASP A 115 -4.94 -0.51 16.56
CA ASP A 115 -5.74 0.28 17.49
C ASP A 115 -5.58 1.78 17.21
N LEU A 116 -6.66 2.53 17.42
CA LEU A 116 -6.68 3.97 17.15
C LEU A 116 -5.60 4.73 17.92
N ASP A 117 -5.44 4.44 19.22
CA ASP A 117 -4.45 5.11 20.07
C ASP A 117 -3.01 4.90 19.58
N VAL A 118 -2.72 3.71 19.06
CA VAL A 118 -1.41 3.39 18.47
C VAL A 118 -1.22 4.17 17.17
N ARG A 119 -2.26 4.25 16.34
CA ARG A 119 -2.23 5.03 15.10
C ARG A 119 -2.07 6.52 15.35
N LEU A 120 -2.73 7.09 16.36
CA LEU A 120 -2.57 8.49 16.76
C LEU A 120 -1.13 8.79 17.23
N LYS A 121 -0.52 7.88 18.00
CA LYS A 121 0.90 7.99 18.39
C LYS A 121 1.83 7.92 17.17
N ARG A 122 1.61 6.95 16.27
CA ARG A 122 2.38 6.80 15.02
C ARG A 122 2.19 8.00 14.08
N ASN A 123 1.03 8.66 14.10
CA ASN A 123 0.75 9.84 13.28
C ASN A 123 1.67 11.03 13.60
N LYS A 124 2.12 11.13 14.83
CA LYS A 124 3.00 12.21 15.35
C LYS A 124 4.49 11.85 15.31
N SER A 125 4.87 10.68 14.77
CA SER A 125 6.26 10.23 14.76
C SER A 125 7.15 11.09 13.85
N GLU A 126 8.37 11.37 14.28
CA GLU A 126 9.38 12.13 13.52
C GLU A 126 9.61 11.55 12.12
N LEU A 127 9.70 10.21 12.02
CA LEU A 127 9.87 9.53 10.73
C LEU A 127 8.72 9.87 9.76
N ARG A 128 7.47 9.82 10.23
CA ARG A 128 6.31 10.16 9.40
C ARG A 128 6.35 11.62 8.94
N LEU A 129 6.68 12.54 9.83
CA LEU A 129 6.72 13.97 9.54
C LEU A 129 7.87 14.34 8.58
N SER A 130 8.99 13.64 8.66
CA SER A 130 10.11 13.82 7.73
C SER A 130 9.79 13.31 6.33
N MET A 131 9.14 12.14 6.23
CA MET A 131 8.84 11.45 4.97
C MET A 131 7.59 11.97 4.25
N LYS A 132 6.68 12.67 4.95
CA LYS A 132 5.40 13.15 4.40
C LYS A 132 5.20 14.62 4.72
N PRO A 133 5.67 15.54 3.87
CA PRO A 133 5.51 16.99 4.08
C PRO A 133 4.07 17.44 4.34
N SER A 134 3.09 16.79 3.68
CA SER A 134 1.65 17.03 3.87
C SER A 134 1.12 16.72 5.26
N LYS A 135 1.89 16.01 6.10
CA LYS A 135 1.49 15.58 7.44
C LYS A 135 2.22 16.31 8.56
N ARG A 136 3.00 17.34 8.24
CA ARG A 136 3.76 18.16 9.22
C ARG A 136 2.86 19.02 10.10
N ASP A 137 1.71 19.44 9.59
CA ASP A 137 0.64 19.98 10.42
C ASP A 137 -0.04 18.82 11.15
N VAL A 138 0.39 18.59 12.39
CA VAL A 138 -0.01 17.43 13.19
C VAL A 138 -1.48 17.49 13.56
N ASP A 139 -1.99 18.67 13.89
CA ASP A 139 -3.40 18.87 14.29
C ASP A 139 -4.32 18.61 13.09
N PHE A 140 -3.96 19.15 11.93
CA PHE A 140 -4.67 18.87 10.67
C PHE A 140 -4.61 17.37 10.30
N SER A 141 -3.42 16.75 10.41
CA SER A 141 -3.24 15.34 10.09
C SER A 141 -4.02 14.41 11.02
N GLU A 142 -4.16 14.76 12.30
CA GLU A 142 -4.95 14.01 13.27
C GLU A 142 -6.45 14.17 12.98
N ALA A 143 -6.92 15.41 12.74
CA ALA A 143 -8.31 15.68 12.37
C ALA A 143 -8.70 14.94 11.09
N GLU A 144 -7.85 14.93 10.06
CA GLU A 144 -8.06 14.19 8.82
C GLU A 144 -8.17 12.67 9.05
N LEU A 145 -7.32 12.11 9.93
CA LEU A 145 -7.34 10.70 10.29
C LEU A 145 -8.68 10.32 10.95
N LEU A 146 -9.12 11.11 11.93
CA LEU A 146 -10.39 10.87 12.64
C LEU A 146 -11.59 11.04 11.69
N GLN A 147 -11.62 12.11 10.90
CA GLN A 147 -12.68 12.36 9.92
C GLN A 147 -12.79 11.26 8.87
N SER A 148 -11.66 10.71 8.41
CA SER A 148 -11.67 9.60 7.46
C SER A 148 -12.30 8.34 8.04
N MET A 149 -12.08 8.07 9.33
CA MET A 149 -12.69 6.93 10.03
C MET A 149 -14.19 7.11 10.28
N GLU A 150 -14.64 8.35 10.47
CA GLU A 150 -16.05 8.64 10.62
C GLU A 150 -16.81 8.48 9.31
N LYS A 151 -16.17 8.82 8.19
CA LYS A 151 -16.78 8.81 6.86
C LYS A 151 -16.73 7.45 6.17
N HIS A 152 -15.67 6.68 6.43
CA HIS A 152 -15.39 5.46 5.68
C HIS A 152 -14.92 4.33 6.59
N ARG A 153 -15.31 3.13 6.22
CA ARG A 153 -14.77 1.90 6.80
C ARG A 153 -13.43 1.58 6.14
N LEU A 154 -12.34 1.73 6.89
CA LEU A 154 -10.96 1.63 6.39
C LEU A 154 -10.31 0.25 6.62
N ASN A 155 -11.09 -0.72 7.15
CA ASN A 155 -10.73 -2.13 7.21
C ASN A 155 -11.91 -2.99 6.73
N SER A 156 -11.60 -4.12 6.12
CA SER A 156 -12.60 -5.04 5.58
C SER A 156 -13.34 -5.83 6.66
N PHE A 157 -14.52 -6.29 6.35
CA PHE A 157 -15.17 -7.39 7.09
C PHE A 157 -14.50 -8.73 6.74
N ASP A 158 -14.72 -9.74 7.60
CA ASP A 158 -14.22 -11.08 7.35
C ASP A 158 -14.83 -11.66 6.05
N GLY A 159 -13.96 -12.17 5.17
CA GLY A 159 -14.35 -12.73 3.88
C GLY A 159 -14.69 -11.71 2.79
N GLU A 160 -14.66 -10.41 3.08
CA GLU A 160 -15.06 -9.39 2.11
C GLU A 160 -14.05 -9.22 0.97
N VAL A 161 -12.75 -9.23 1.29
CA VAL A 161 -11.70 -9.12 0.26
C VAL A 161 -11.72 -10.34 -0.64
N GLU A 162 -11.83 -11.54 -0.08
CA GLU A 162 -11.91 -12.79 -0.85
C GLU A 162 -13.15 -12.85 -1.74
N ALA A 163 -14.27 -12.28 -1.30
CA ALA A 163 -15.49 -12.20 -2.10
C ALA A 163 -15.39 -11.17 -3.24
N LYS A 164 -14.75 -10.02 -3.00
CA LYS A 164 -14.65 -8.92 -3.97
C LYS A 164 -13.47 -9.09 -4.95
N LEU A 165 -12.39 -9.76 -4.52
CA LEU A 165 -11.14 -10.00 -5.26
C LEU A 165 -10.71 -11.47 -5.10
N PRO A 166 -11.47 -12.44 -5.64
CA PRO A 166 -11.24 -13.88 -5.37
C PRO A 166 -9.93 -14.43 -5.93
N GLU A 167 -9.28 -13.71 -6.86
CA GLU A 167 -8.04 -14.14 -7.51
C GLU A 167 -6.78 -13.64 -6.80
N VAL A 168 -6.92 -12.75 -5.78
CA VAL A 168 -5.77 -12.26 -5.04
C VAL A 168 -5.48 -13.14 -3.83
N SER A 169 -4.20 -13.26 -3.47
CA SER A 169 -3.82 -13.86 -2.18
C SER A 169 -4.00 -12.82 -1.08
N TYR A 170 -4.79 -13.11 -0.06
CA TYR A 170 -5.15 -12.16 1.00
C TYR A 170 -4.54 -12.52 2.36
N LEU A 171 -4.06 -11.50 3.08
CA LEU A 171 -3.57 -11.58 4.45
C LEU A 171 -4.00 -10.35 5.24
N LYS A 172 -4.64 -10.54 6.40
CA LYS A 172 -4.94 -9.47 7.36
C LYS A 172 -4.04 -9.59 8.59
N LEU A 173 -3.42 -8.49 9.00
CA LEU A 173 -2.52 -8.45 10.15
C LEU A 173 -2.87 -7.29 11.09
N ASN A 174 -3.09 -7.61 12.35
CA ASN A 174 -3.11 -6.60 13.40
C ASN A 174 -1.67 -6.28 13.81
N THR A 175 -1.32 -4.99 13.68
CA THR A 175 0.04 -4.47 13.92
C THR A 175 0.15 -3.64 15.20
N THR A 176 -0.86 -3.66 16.06
CA THR A 176 -0.89 -2.87 17.29
C THR A 176 0.38 -3.06 18.12
N GLU A 177 0.77 -4.32 18.35
CA GLU A 177 1.94 -4.71 19.16
C GLU A 177 3.17 -5.05 18.31
N LEU A 178 3.13 -4.84 16.97
CA LEU A 178 4.21 -5.24 16.08
C LEU A 178 5.05 -4.06 15.62
N SER A 179 6.38 -4.26 15.58
CA SER A 179 7.28 -3.36 14.85
C SER A 179 7.08 -3.52 13.33
N ALA A 180 7.59 -2.56 12.56
CA ALA A 180 7.58 -2.64 11.10
C ALA A 180 8.37 -3.85 10.59
N GLU A 181 9.53 -4.13 11.22
CA GLU A 181 10.39 -5.27 10.89
C GLU A 181 9.73 -6.61 11.20
N ALA A 182 9.06 -6.73 12.35
CA ALA A 182 8.33 -7.94 12.72
C ALA A 182 7.13 -8.17 11.78
N THR A 183 6.40 -7.11 11.43
CA THR A 183 5.30 -7.17 10.48
C THR A 183 5.80 -7.60 9.09
N ALA A 184 6.88 -6.98 8.60
CA ALA A 184 7.49 -7.35 7.32
C ALA A 184 8.03 -8.79 7.32
N GLY A 185 8.54 -9.28 8.46
CA GLY A 185 8.93 -10.68 8.62
C GLY A 185 7.76 -11.63 8.41
N LYS A 186 6.62 -11.39 9.10
CA LYS A 186 5.39 -12.19 8.94
C LYS A 186 4.88 -12.17 7.49
N ILE A 187 4.91 -11.00 6.83
CA ILE A 187 4.51 -10.88 5.44
C ILE A 187 5.45 -11.67 4.53
N ASN A 188 6.77 -11.57 4.72
CA ASN A 188 7.76 -12.33 3.95
C ASN A 188 7.54 -13.84 4.08
N ASP A 189 7.35 -14.36 5.30
CA ASP A 189 7.12 -15.77 5.53
C ASP A 189 5.84 -16.23 4.85
N TRP A 190 4.77 -15.46 4.95
CA TRP A 190 3.50 -15.72 4.27
C TRP A 190 3.62 -15.68 2.74
N LEU A 191 4.40 -14.76 2.17
CA LEU A 191 4.69 -14.70 0.73
C LEU A 191 5.43 -15.95 0.24
N LEU A 192 6.44 -16.41 1.00
CA LEU A 192 7.19 -17.62 0.69
C LEU A 192 6.32 -18.89 0.70
N GLU A 193 5.40 -19.01 1.66
CA GLU A 193 4.43 -20.10 1.71
C GLU A 193 3.51 -20.14 0.48
N ARG A 194 3.30 -19.01 -0.19
CA ARG A 194 2.49 -18.86 -1.41
C ARG A 194 3.31 -18.88 -2.69
N GLY A 195 4.58 -19.27 -2.60
CA GLY A 195 5.45 -19.44 -3.76
C GLY A 195 6.06 -18.16 -4.31
N TYR A 196 6.03 -17.04 -3.54
CA TYR A 196 6.81 -15.86 -3.92
C TYR A 196 8.28 -16.24 -4.02
N LYS A 197 8.89 -16.02 -5.18
CA LYS A 197 10.28 -16.42 -5.42
C LYS A 197 11.23 -15.45 -4.73
N LYS A 198 12.04 -15.98 -3.82
CA LYS A 198 13.15 -15.24 -3.23
C LYS A 198 14.24 -15.12 -4.30
N THR A 199 14.21 -14.08 -5.10
CA THR A 199 15.30 -13.78 -6.01
C THR A 199 16.37 -13.05 -5.19
N THR A 200 17.50 -13.73 -4.94
CA THR A 200 18.69 -13.06 -4.42
C THR A 200 19.20 -12.16 -5.52
N ARG A 201 19.19 -10.84 -5.31
CA ARG A 201 19.95 -9.94 -6.17
C ARG A 201 21.41 -10.33 -6.12
N PRO A 202 22.10 -10.45 -7.27
CA PRO A 202 23.55 -10.43 -7.24
C PRO A 202 23.98 -9.07 -6.65
N GLU A 203 24.90 -9.09 -5.69
CA GLU A 203 25.52 -7.91 -5.08
C GLU A 203 26.25 -7.05 -6.12
#